data_462638cc2723f28a760e05aba3894e07
#
_entry.id   462638cc2723f28a760e05aba3894e07
#
_cell.length_a   1.000
_cell.length_b   1.000
_cell.length_c   1.000
_cell.angle_alpha   90.00
_cell.angle_beta   90.00
_cell.angle_gamma   90.00
#
_symmetry.space_group_name_H-M   'P 1'
#
loop_
_entity.id
_entity.type
_entity.pdbx_description
1 polymer ?
#
loop_
_entity_poly.entity_id
_entity_poly.type
_entity_poly.pdbx_seq_one_letter_code
_entity_poly.pdbx_strand_id
1 'polypeptide(L)'
;MSPSEQQVNELVRQIVEAVHPLRIILFGSAARGEAGPESDIDVMVVMPEGTNHIETLGFLHTQLHGLGFGVDIVVVTPQELARYGDDIGFVYHDALREGKELYAAAA
;
A
#
# COMPACT_ATOMS: atom_id res chain seq x y z
N MET A 1 -11.92 -7.22 13.30
CA MET A 1 -10.74 -8.09 13.35
C MET A 1 -9.80 -7.75 12.22
N SER A 2 -8.53 -7.51 12.52
CA SER A 2 -7.54 -7.24 11.48
C SER A 2 -7.30 -8.48 10.62
N PRO A 3 -6.90 -8.32 9.35
CA PRO A 3 -6.55 -9.47 8.53
C PRO A 3 -5.38 -10.23 9.14
N SER A 4 -5.34 -11.53 8.89
CA SER A 4 -4.26 -12.36 9.37
C SER A 4 -2.96 -12.05 8.64
N GLU A 5 -1.84 -12.46 9.22
CA GLU A 5 -0.54 -12.31 8.57
C GLU A 5 -0.51 -13.01 7.20
N GLN A 6 -1.16 -14.17 7.09
CA GLN A 6 -1.28 -14.88 5.82
C GLN A 6 -2.04 -14.08 4.77
N GLN A 7 -3.12 -13.41 5.17
CA GLN A 7 -3.90 -12.56 4.27
C GLN A 7 -3.10 -11.36 3.78
N VAL A 8 -2.35 -10.74 4.68
CA VAL A 8 -1.48 -9.61 4.31
C VAL A 8 -0.35 -10.08 3.39
N ASN A 9 0.25 -11.22 3.68
CA ASN A 9 1.30 -11.80 2.83
C ASN A 9 0.79 -12.11 1.43
N GLU A 10 -0.44 -12.61 1.32
CA GLU A 10 -1.04 -12.88 0.02
C GLU A 10 -1.29 -11.60 -0.77
N LEU A 11 -1.73 -10.54 -0.10
CA LEU A 11 -1.89 -9.23 -0.73
C LEU A 11 -0.56 -8.74 -1.29
N VAL A 12 0.51 -8.81 -0.49
CA VAL A 12 1.84 -8.40 -0.91
C VAL A 12 2.30 -9.22 -2.12
N ARG A 13 2.12 -10.54 -2.07
CA ARG A 13 2.50 -11.42 -3.18
C ARG A 13 1.81 -11.01 -4.48
N GLN A 14 0.51 -10.77 -4.42
CA GLN A 14 -0.26 -10.40 -5.61
C GLN A 14 0.19 -9.05 -6.17
N ILE A 15 0.44 -8.07 -5.31
CA ILE A 15 0.91 -6.76 -5.77
C ILE A 15 2.31 -6.88 -6.40
N VAL A 16 3.21 -7.61 -5.77
CA VAL A 16 4.58 -7.78 -6.28
C VAL A 16 4.56 -8.47 -7.64
N GLU A 17 3.77 -9.53 -7.79
CA GLU A 17 3.66 -10.23 -9.07
C GLU A 17 3.05 -9.36 -10.17
N ALA A 18 2.10 -8.51 -9.81
CA ALA A 18 1.40 -7.68 -10.79
C ALA A 18 2.24 -6.52 -11.31
N VAL A 19 2.93 -5.79 -10.43
CA VAL A 19 3.54 -4.51 -10.81
C VAL A 19 4.99 -4.34 -10.38
N HIS A 20 5.57 -5.28 -9.64
CA HIS A 20 6.96 -5.23 -9.17
C HIS A 20 7.32 -3.88 -8.53
N PRO A 21 6.65 -3.50 -7.42
CA PRO A 21 6.87 -2.19 -6.81
C PRO A 21 8.23 -2.10 -6.12
N LEU A 22 8.63 -0.88 -5.80
CA LEU A 22 9.82 -0.66 -5.00
C LEU A 22 9.57 -0.92 -3.52
N ARG A 23 8.39 -0.51 -3.02
CA ARG A 23 7.99 -0.70 -1.64
C ARG A 23 6.48 -0.84 -1.55
N ILE A 24 6.02 -1.48 -0.47
CA ILE A 24 4.60 -1.53 -0.09
C ILE A 24 4.52 -1.15 1.38
N ILE A 25 3.70 -0.17 1.71
CA ILE A 25 3.56 0.34 3.08
C ILE A 25 2.10 0.21 3.51
N LEU A 26 1.87 -0.47 4.63
CA LEU A 26 0.56 -0.55 5.26
C LEU A 26 0.39 0.70 6.11
N PHE A 27 -0.75 1.38 5.99
CA PHE A 27 -1.01 2.57 6.79
C PHE A 27 -2.48 2.58 7.25
N GLY A 28 -2.88 3.66 7.92
CA GLY A 28 -4.23 3.79 8.43
C GLY A 28 -4.49 2.89 9.63
N SER A 29 -5.76 2.55 9.86
CA SER A 29 -6.17 1.82 11.06
C SER A 29 -5.54 0.43 11.15
N ALA A 30 -5.34 -0.24 10.03
CA ALA A 30 -4.72 -1.58 10.03
C ALA A 30 -3.27 -1.53 10.53
N ALA A 31 -2.51 -0.49 10.17
CA ALA A 31 -1.14 -0.33 10.64
C ALA A 31 -1.07 -0.10 12.15
N ARG A 32 -2.11 0.52 12.71
CA ARG A 32 -2.22 0.76 14.15
C ARG A 32 -2.86 -0.40 14.91
N GLY A 33 -3.27 -1.46 14.22
CA GLY A 33 -3.96 -2.58 14.85
C GLY A 33 -5.40 -2.29 15.23
N GLU A 34 -6.00 -1.24 14.67
CA GLU A 34 -7.33 -0.77 15.01
C GLU A 34 -8.40 -1.13 13.97
N ALA A 35 -8.02 -1.83 12.89
CA ALA A 35 -8.95 -2.14 11.82
C ALA A 35 -10.05 -3.07 12.30
N GLY A 36 -11.30 -2.70 12.05
CA GLY A 36 -12.44 -3.54 12.32
C GLY A 36 -12.67 -4.55 11.21
N PRO A 37 -13.64 -5.46 11.40
CA PRO A 37 -13.87 -6.53 10.41
C PRO A 37 -14.37 -6.02 9.05
N GLU A 38 -14.93 -4.83 9.00
CA GLU A 38 -15.44 -4.24 7.76
C GLU A 38 -14.56 -3.11 7.24
N SER A 39 -13.45 -2.83 7.92
CA SER A 39 -12.53 -1.76 7.49
C SER A 39 -11.68 -2.22 6.34
N ASP A 40 -11.51 -1.35 5.34
CA ASP A 40 -10.58 -1.60 4.25
C ASP A 40 -9.14 -1.48 4.76
N ILE A 41 -8.25 -2.22 4.12
CA ILE A 41 -6.83 -2.14 4.40
C ILE A 41 -6.23 -1.09 3.48
N ASP A 42 -5.53 -0.11 4.06
CA ASP A 42 -4.91 0.98 3.30
C ASP A 42 -3.45 0.63 3.02
N VAL A 43 -3.08 0.56 1.74
CA VAL A 43 -1.70 0.28 1.34
C VAL A 43 -1.21 1.32 0.35
N MET A 44 0.04 1.70 0.53
CA MET A 44 0.74 2.59 -0.38
C MET A 44 1.72 1.75 -1.20
N VAL A 45 1.58 1.81 -2.52
CA VAL A 45 2.43 1.07 -3.45
C VAL A 45 3.39 2.06 -4.09
N VAL A 46 4.67 1.94 -3.76
CA VAL A 46 5.70 2.85 -4.26
C VAL A 46 6.28 2.28 -5.55
N MET A 47 6.06 2.98 -6.65
CA MET A 47 6.51 2.59 -7.98
C MET A 47 7.67 3.46 -8.45
N PRO A 48 8.47 2.99 -9.44
CA PRO A 48 9.55 3.80 -10.00
C PRO A 48 9.04 5.10 -10.61
N GLU A 49 9.92 6.12 -10.67
CA GLU A 49 9.59 7.38 -11.35
C GLU A 49 9.20 7.10 -12.80
N GLY A 50 8.23 7.86 -13.28
CA GLY A 50 7.70 7.69 -14.63
C GLY A 50 6.54 6.71 -14.75
N THR A 51 6.16 6.05 -13.65
CA THR A 51 5.03 5.13 -13.65
C THR A 51 3.71 5.89 -13.81
N ASN A 52 2.83 5.38 -14.65
CA ASN A 52 1.49 5.93 -14.80
C ASN A 52 0.62 5.45 -13.64
N HIS A 53 0.23 6.37 -12.77
CA HIS A 53 -0.50 6.05 -11.52
C HIS A 53 -1.86 5.42 -11.81
N ILE A 54 -2.60 5.99 -12.76
CA ILE A 54 -3.97 5.54 -13.06
C ILE A 54 -3.96 4.16 -13.68
N GLU A 55 -3.07 3.91 -14.64
CA GLU A 55 -2.95 2.60 -15.27
C GLU A 55 -2.53 1.53 -14.26
N THR A 56 -1.56 1.86 -13.39
CA THR A 56 -1.08 0.94 -12.36
C THR A 56 -2.20 0.58 -11.39
N LEU A 57 -2.94 1.58 -10.92
CA LEU A 57 -4.05 1.36 -10.00
C LEU A 57 -5.14 0.50 -10.64
N GLY A 58 -5.51 0.81 -11.88
CA GLY A 58 -6.51 0.04 -12.62
C GLY A 58 -6.09 -1.41 -12.82
N PHE A 59 -4.83 -1.61 -13.20
CA PHE A 59 -4.29 -2.96 -13.38
C PHE A 59 -4.32 -3.76 -12.07
N LEU A 60 -3.89 -3.14 -10.96
CA LEU A 60 -3.92 -3.78 -9.64
C LEU A 60 -5.32 -4.23 -9.27
N HIS A 61 -6.33 -3.40 -9.52
CA HIS A 61 -7.71 -3.77 -9.23
C HIS A 61 -8.18 -4.99 -10.04
N THR A 62 -7.63 -5.21 -11.23
CA THR A 62 -7.97 -6.40 -12.02
C THR A 62 -7.22 -7.65 -11.55
N GLN A 63 -6.10 -7.48 -10.86
CA GLN A 63 -5.24 -8.60 -10.46
C GLN A 63 -5.52 -9.11 -9.05
N LEU A 64 -5.97 -8.25 -8.16
CA LEU A 64 -6.23 -8.64 -6.77
C LEU A 64 -7.51 -9.47 -6.69
N HIS A 65 -7.44 -10.61 -6.00
CA HIS A 65 -8.57 -11.53 -5.87
C HIS A 65 -8.40 -12.44 -4.65
N GLY A 66 -9.53 -12.93 -4.15
CA GLY A 66 -9.54 -13.96 -3.11
C GLY A 66 -8.98 -13.53 -1.76
N LEU A 67 -8.90 -12.23 -1.49
CA LEU A 67 -8.27 -11.73 -0.27
C LEU A 67 -9.18 -11.82 0.96
N GLY A 68 -10.48 -11.69 0.76
CA GLY A 68 -11.44 -11.74 1.86
C GLY A 68 -11.62 -10.42 2.62
N PHE A 69 -11.03 -9.33 2.12
CA PHE A 69 -11.17 -8.00 2.70
C PHE A 69 -11.01 -6.95 1.61
N GLY A 70 -11.50 -5.72 1.89
CA GLY A 70 -11.33 -4.60 0.98
C GLY A 70 -9.93 -3.99 1.08
N VAL A 71 -9.45 -3.46 -0.02
CA VAL A 71 -8.11 -2.83 -0.07
C VAL A 71 -8.23 -1.48 -0.75
N ASP A 72 -7.75 -0.44 -0.08
CA ASP A 72 -7.59 0.90 -0.65
C ASP A 72 -6.12 1.07 -1.01
N ILE A 73 -5.86 1.32 -2.29
CA ILE A 73 -4.50 1.41 -2.81
C ILE A 73 -4.19 2.83 -3.21
N VAL A 74 -3.05 3.34 -2.75
CA VAL A 74 -2.49 4.62 -3.19
C VAL A 74 -1.18 4.32 -3.92
N VAL A 75 -1.07 4.76 -5.16
CA VAL A 75 0.15 4.58 -5.97
C VAL A 75 0.96 5.87 -5.91
N VAL A 76 2.21 5.78 -5.50
CA VAL A 76 3.12 6.94 -5.41
C VAL A 76 4.49 6.56 -5.97
N THR A 77 5.32 7.58 -6.22
CA THR A 77 6.72 7.41 -6.59
C THR A 77 7.61 7.86 -5.43
N PRO A 78 8.91 7.48 -5.42
CA PRO A 78 9.81 7.93 -4.36
C PRO A 78 9.90 9.45 -4.23
N GLN A 79 9.87 10.16 -5.35
CA GLN A 79 9.91 11.62 -5.34
C GLN A 79 8.68 12.20 -4.68
N GLU A 80 7.50 11.64 -4.97
CA GLU A 80 6.26 12.06 -4.33
C GLU A 80 6.28 11.76 -2.84
N LEU A 81 6.79 10.60 -2.44
CA LEU A 81 6.93 10.25 -1.03
C LEU A 81 7.80 11.25 -0.28
N ALA A 82 8.95 11.60 -0.85
CA ALA A 82 9.86 12.56 -0.24
C ALA A 82 9.19 13.93 -0.09
N ARG A 83 8.44 14.35 -1.09
CA ARG A 83 7.75 15.63 -1.11
C ARG A 83 6.61 15.68 -0.08
N TYR A 84 5.78 14.66 -0.06
CA TYR A 84 4.60 14.63 0.82
C TYR A 84 4.96 14.30 2.27
N GLY A 85 6.05 13.60 2.48
CA GLY A 85 6.49 13.25 3.83
C GLY A 85 6.89 14.47 4.65
N ASP A 86 7.34 15.53 3.99
CA ASP A 86 7.75 16.77 4.65
C ASP A 86 6.61 17.77 4.81
N ASP A 87 5.46 17.49 4.22
CA ASP A 87 4.32 18.43 4.21
C ASP A 87 3.29 18.01 5.27
N ILE A 88 3.31 18.74 6.38
CA ILE A 88 2.39 18.48 7.50
C ILE A 88 0.96 18.77 7.04
N GLY A 89 0.08 17.81 7.22
CA GLY A 89 -1.32 17.92 6.84
C GLY A 89 -1.72 17.05 5.67
N PHE A 90 -0.76 16.46 4.98
CA PHE A 90 -1.07 15.47 3.95
C PHE A 90 -1.28 14.10 4.58
N VAL A 91 -2.18 13.32 4.00
CA VAL A 91 -2.47 11.96 4.48
C VAL A 91 -1.20 11.09 4.49
N TYR A 92 -0.27 11.36 3.59
CA TYR A 92 0.97 10.59 3.47
C TYR A 92 1.96 10.85 4.61
N HIS A 93 1.85 11.99 5.27
CA HIS A 93 2.68 12.28 6.44
C HIS A 93 2.46 11.23 7.54
N ASP A 94 1.20 10.97 7.84
CA ASP A 94 0.85 9.96 8.83
C ASP A 94 1.21 8.55 8.35
N ALA A 95 1.03 8.28 7.05
CA ALA A 95 1.40 7.00 6.47
C ALA A 95 2.88 6.69 6.66
N LEU A 96 3.75 7.70 6.50
CA LEU A 96 5.19 7.52 6.68
C LEU A 96 5.59 7.41 8.15
N ARG A 97 4.89 8.12 9.04
CA ARG A 97 5.20 8.08 10.48
C ARG A 97 4.70 6.82 11.15
N GLU A 98 3.50 6.38 10.84
CA GLU A 98 2.81 5.28 11.52
C GLU A 98 2.72 4.04 10.65
N GLY A 99 3.14 4.15 9.38
CA GLY A 99 3.05 3.06 8.44
C GLY A 99 4.01 1.93 8.74
N LYS A 100 3.64 0.75 8.27
CA LYS A 100 4.44 -0.46 8.42
C LYS A 100 4.88 -0.94 7.05
N GLU A 101 6.18 -1.02 6.83
CA GLU A 101 6.69 -1.50 5.56
C GLU A 101 6.45 -3.01 5.44
N LEU A 102 5.69 -3.39 4.41
CA LEU A 102 5.39 -4.80 4.16
C LEU A 102 6.36 -5.42 3.16
N TYR A 103 6.96 -4.60 2.30
CA TYR A 103 7.83 -5.09 1.24
C TYR A 103 8.78 -3.99 0.80
N ALA A 104 10.01 -4.36 0.51
CA ALA A 104 11.00 -3.49 -0.11
C ALA A 104 11.80 -4.32 -1.10
N ALA A 105 11.87 -3.85 -2.36
CA ALA A 105 12.62 -4.55 -3.39
C ALA A 105 14.11 -4.50 -3.06
N ALA A 106 14.82 -5.59 -3.37
CA ALA A 106 16.26 -5.62 -3.26
C ALA A 106 16.88 -4.63 -4.25
N ALA A 107 17.86 -3.90 -3.81
CA ALA A 107 18.57 -2.95 -4.66
C ALA A 107 19.49 -3.67 -5.65
#